data_45227039c40e276330b8b68809daa7d1
#
_entry.id   45227039c40e276330b8b68809daa7d1
#
_cell.length_a   1.000
_cell.length_b   1.000
_cell.length_c   1.000
_cell.angle_alpha   90.00
_cell.angle_beta   90.00
_cell.angle_gamma   90.00
#
_symmetry.space_group_name_H-M   'P 1'
#
loop_
_entity.id
_entity.type
_entity.pdbx_description
1 polymer ?
#
loop_
_entity_poly.entity_id
_entity_poly.type
_entity_poly.pdbx_seq_one_letter_code
_entity_poly.pdbx_strand_id
1 'polypeptide(L)'
;MYQAGLVLEGGGMKGVYTAGVLDFFLDKGIEFSSVYGVSAGACHMCSYLSKQRGRAYAVNVDYLDTGKYCGMKSLLTTGDYFNADTLYRLIPERLNPYDHKTFYKYAGKAYSVVTNIDTGKPEYLRIKDLKKDITKIRASASLPLISRNVKIDGHNYNLCSDTADCGTASDLQSLHIHLDMFLVLNKQHR
;
A
#
# COMPACT_ATOMS: atom_id res chain seq x y z
N MET A 1 -12.55 16.45 5.33
CA MET A 1 -12.01 15.60 4.25
C MET A 1 -11.83 16.44 3.00
N TYR A 2 -10.61 16.46 2.45
CA TYR A 2 -10.28 17.22 1.24
C TYR A 2 -10.80 16.47 0.00
N GLN A 3 -11.36 17.19 -0.96
CA GLN A 3 -11.76 16.66 -2.26
C GLN A 3 -10.52 16.52 -3.16
N ALA A 4 -9.65 15.59 -2.78
CA ALA A 4 -8.35 15.34 -3.41
C ALA A 4 -7.99 13.87 -3.33
N GLY A 5 -7.13 13.39 -4.23
CA GLY A 5 -6.51 12.08 -4.19
C GLY A 5 -5.15 12.14 -3.50
N LEU A 6 -4.90 11.20 -2.60
CA LEU A 6 -3.57 10.95 -2.04
C LEU A 6 -3.00 9.71 -2.73
N VAL A 7 -1.82 9.84 -3.33
CA VAL A 7 -1.08 8.73 -3.92
C VAL A 7 0.14 8.41 -3.06
N LEU A 8 0.26 7.17 -2.67
CA LEU A 8 1.34 6.63 -1.85
C LEU A 8 2.15 5.66 -2.70
N GLU A 9 3.36 6.05 -3.05
CA GLU A 9 4.25 5.22 -3.86
C GLU A 9 4.80 4.02 -3.10
N GLY A 10 5.33 3.07 -3.87
CA GLY A 10 6.16 2.00 -3.39
C GLY A 10 7.57 2.51 -3.06
N GLY A 11 8.27 1.81 -2.18
CA GLY A 11 9.65 2.18 -1.81
C GLY A 11 10.25 1.20 -0.82
N GLY A 12 9.54 0.11 -0.52
CA GLY A 12 9.98 -0.86 0.48
C GLY A 12 10.27 -0.17 1.81
N MET A 13 11.49 -0.33 2.32
CA MET A 13 11.92 0.25 3.60
C MET A 13 11.98 1.78 3.60
N LYS A 14 12.15 2.43 2.44
CA LYS A 14 12.10 3.91 2.33
C LYS A 14 10.73 4.48 2.70
N GLY A 15 9.68 3.67 2.66
CA GLY A 15 8.33 4.02 3.10
C GLY A 15 8.23 4.52 4.54
N VAL A 16 9.29 4.38 5.36
CA VAL A 16 9.38 5.00 6.70
C VAL A 16 9.15 6.52 6.65
N TYR A 17 9.64 7.19 5.60
CA TYR A 17 9.36 8.61 5.38
C TYR A 17 7.85 8.86 5.20
N THR A 18 7.22 8.10 4.31
CA THR A 18 5.77 8.18 4.08
C THR A 18 4.98 7.92 5.37
N ALA A 19 5.41 6.95 6.21
CA ALA A 19 4.79 6.68 7.50
C ALA A 19 4.78 7.93 8.40
N GLY A 20 5.90 8.67 8.47
CA GLY A 20 5.98 9.91 9.25
C GLY A 20 5.04 11.00 8.73
N VAL A 21 4.93 11.17 7.41
CA VAL A 21 3.99 12.14 6.81
C VAL A 21 2.53 11.75 7.09
N LEU A 22 2.20 10.47 7.00
CA LEU A 22 0.85 10.00 7.31
C LEU A 22 0.50 10.18 8.79
N ASP A 23 1.46 9.98 9.70
CA ASP A 23 1.28 10.27 11.12
C ASP A 23 1.01 11.77 11.35
N PHE A 24 1.74 12.66 10.66
CA PHE A 24 1.44 14.09 10.69
C PHE A 24 0.04 14.41 10.17
N PHE A 25 -0.42 13.75 9.10
CA PHE A 25 -1.79 13.93 8.61
C PHE A 25 -2.83 13.47 9.64
N LEU A 26 -2.56 12.38 10.36
CA LEU A 26 -3.42 11.93 11.45
C LEU A 26 -3.47 12.98 12.58
N ASP A 27 -2.32 13.51 13.00
CA ASP A 27 -2.22 14.53 14.05
C ASP A 27 -2.98 15.83 13.68
N LYS A 28 -3.05 16.16 12.38
CA LYS A 28 -3.76 17.33 11.87
C LYS A 28 -5.20 17.05 11.43
N GLY A 29 -5.68 15.80 11.56
CA GLY A 29 -7.03 15.43 11.11
C GLY A 29 -7.23 15.58 9.60
N ILE A 30 -6.15 15.48 8.82
CA ILE A 30 -6.20 15.57 7.35
C ILE A 30 -6.70 14.25 6.79
N GLU A 31 -7.72 14.31 5.94
CA GLU A 31 -8.28 13.17 5.23
C GLU A 31 -8.56 13.52 3.77
N PHE A 32 -8.47 12.54 2.90
CA PHE A 32 -8.65 12.68 1.45
C PHE A 32 -9.87 11.91 0.96
N SER A 33 -10.51 12.37 -0.12
CA SER A 33 -11.66 11.70 -0.71
C SER A 33 -11.31 10.40 -1.43
N SER A 34 -10.03 10.23 -1.81
CA SER A 34 -9.51 8.97 -2.34
C SER A 34 -8.05 8.77 -1.96
N VAL A 35 -7.65 7.53 -1.75
CA VAL A 35 -6.25 7.15 -1.47
C VAL A 35 -5.86 5.97 -2.35
N TYR A 36 -4.72 6.09 -2.99
CA TYR A 36 -4.14 5.07 -3.88
C TYR A 36 -2.80 4.65 -3.29
N GLY A 37 -2.60 3.36 -3.11
CA GLY A 37 -1.35 2.83 -2.57
C GLY A 37 -0.72 1.82 -3.50
N VAL A 38 0.60 1.96 -3.69
CA VAL A 38 1.45 1.02 -4.42
C VAL A 38 2.42 0.37 -3.43
N SER A 39 2.55 -0.95 -3.43
CA SER A 39 3.55 -1.66 -2.62
C SER A 39 3.50 -1.27 -1.13
N ALA A 40 4.62 -0.77 -0.57
CA ALA A 40 4.68 -0.24 0.78
C ALA A 40 3.60 0.83 1.03
N GLY A 41 3.33 1.70 0.03
CA GLY A 41 2.27 2.70 0.10
C GLY A 41 0.88 2.10 0.30
N ALA A 42 0.58 0.93 -0.28
CA ALA A 42 -0.68 0.22 -0.04
C ALA A 42 -0.79 -0.29 1.41
N CYS A 43 0.32 -0.78 1.99
CA CYS A 43 0.37 -1.18 3.40
C CYS A 43 0.20 0.02 4.35
N HIS A 44 0.86 1.14 4.05
CA HIS A 44 0.79 2.38 4.85
C HIS A 44 -0.60 3.01 4.79
N MET A 45 -1.25 3.00 3.60
CA MET A 45 -2.64 3.42 3.42
C MET A 45 -3.56 2.74 4.42
N CYS A 46 -3.41 1.43 4.62
CA CYS A 46 -4.26 0.68 5.55
C CYS A 46 -4.10 1.16 7.00
N SER A 47 -2.88 1.44 7.44
CA SER A 47 -2.59 1.99 8.77
C SER A 47 -3.17 3.40 8.95
N TYR A 48 -2.99 4.27 7.95
CA TYR A 48 -3.51 5.64 7.92
C TYR A 48 -5.04 5.68 7.96
N LEU A 49 -5.72 4.91 7.12
CA LEU A 49 -7.19 4.85 7.08
C LEU A 49 -7.80 4.16 8.31
N SER A 50 -7.03 3.31 8.98
CA SER A 50 -7.39 2.76 10.29
C SER A 50 -7.11 3.72 11.46
N LYS A 51 -6.61 4.95 11.19
CA LYS A 51 -6.24 5.96 12.20
C LYS A 51 -5.22 5.47 13.24
N GLN A 52 -4.36 4.55 12.85
CA GLN A 52 -3.38 3.95 13.76
C GLN A 52 -2.02 4.64 13.63
N ARG A 53 -1.86 5.76 14.35
CA ARG A 53 -0.62 6.52 14.41
C ARG A 53 0.55 5.62 14.85
N GLY A 54 1.69 5.76 14.19
CA GLY A 54 2.91 4.99 14.46
C GLY A 54 2.88 3.56 13.93
N ARG A 55 1.71 3.01 13.55
CA ARG A 55 1.61 1.62 13.11
C ARG A 55 2.43 1.35 11.84
N ALA A 56 2.37 2.24 10.86
CA ALA A 56 3.12 2.08 9.61
C ALA A 56 4.64 2.04 9.87
N TYR A 57 5.14 2.90 10.75
CA TYR A 57 6.52 2.89 11.20
C TYR A 57 6.88 1.59 11.90
N ALA A 58 6.11 1.20 12.92
CA ALA A 58 6.36 -0.01 13.71
C ALA A 58 6.41 -1.27 12.83
N VAL A 59 5.49 -1.41 11.88
CA VAL A 59 5.50 -2.57 10.94
C VAL A 59 6.76 -2.58 10.07
N ASN A 60 7.27 -1.42 9.67
CA ASN A 60 8.47 -1.34 8.84
C ASN A 60 9.78 -1.56 9.62
N VAL A 61 9.81 -1.24 10.91
CA VAL A 61 11.06 -1.18 11.69
C VAL A 61 11.13 -2.28 12.74
N ASP A 62 10.09 -2.42 13.58
CA ASP A 62 10.16 -3.25 14.79
C ASP A 62 10.20 -4.77 14.50
N TYR A 63 9.77 -5.17 13.30
CA TYR A 63 9.75 -6.58 12.92
C TYR A 63 10.93 -7.04 12.06
N LEU A 64 11.84 -6.12 11.66
CA LEU A 64 12.98 -6.44 10.80
C LEU A 64 13.91 -7.48 11.43
N ASP A 65 14.26 -7.30 12.70
CA ASP A 65 15.23 -8.15 13.40
C ASP A 65 14.67 -9.51 13.80
N THR A 66 13.40 -9.77 13.52
CA THR A 66 12.77 -11.07 13.87
C THR A 66 13.26 -12.23 12.99
N GLY A 67 14.01 -11.94 11.93
CA GLY A 67 14.43 -12.95 10.91
C GLY A 67 13.25 -13.60 10.15
N LYS A 68 12.03 -13.17 10.44
CA LYS A 68 10.79 -13.69 9.83
C LYS A 68 10.13 -12.68 8.89
N TYR A 69 10.62 -11.45 8.85
CA TYR A 69 10.01 -10.37 8.08
C TYR A 69 10.42 -10.43 6.60
N CYS A 70 11.73 -10.46 6.33
CA CYS A 70 12.26 -10.55 4.97
C CYS A 70 13.65 -11.18 4.95
N GLY A 71 14.13 -11.51 3.77
CA GLY A 71 15.50 -11.97 3.54
C GLY A 71 15.59 -13.22 2.68
N MET A 72 16.85 -13.65 2.42
CA MET A 72 17.14 -14.83 1.58
C MET A 72 16.53 -16.12 2.13
N LYS A 73 16.51 -16.28 3.47
CA LYS A 73 15.88 -17.46 4.09
C LYS A 73 14.38 -17.51 3.78
N SER A 74 13.68 -16.35 3.86
CA SER A 74 12.26 -16.28 3.47
C SER A 74 12.07 -16.63 2.00
N LEU A 75 12.87 -16.05 1.11
CA LEU A 75 12.82 -16.32 -0.33
C LEU A 75 12.99 -17.82 -0.63
N LEU A 76 13.99 -18.46 -0.05
CA LEU A 76 14.28 -19.88 -0.29
C LEU A 76 13.21 -20.81 0.28
N THR A 77 12.60 -20.45 1.41
CA THR A 77 11.62 -21.32 2.08
C THR A 77 10.18 -21.09 1.65
N THR A 78 9.81 -19.85 1.26
CA THR A 78 8.43 -19.48 0.96
C THR A 78 8.22 -19.03 -0.48
N GLY A 79 9.30 -18.71 -1.20
CA GLY A 79 9.24 -18.09 -2.53
C GLY A 79 8.95 -16.58 -2.50
N ASP A 80 8.94 -15.98 -1.31
CA ASP A 80 8.73 -14.54 -1.11
C ASP A 80 9.88 -13.96 -0.29
N TYR A 81 10.58 -12.94 -0.82
CA TYR A 81 11.63 -12.24 -0.09
C TYR A 81 11.08 -11.56 1.17
N PHE A 82 9.96 -10.83 1.02
CA PHE A 82 9.15 -10.38 2.14
C PHE A 82 8.15 -11.48 2.49
N ASN A 83 8.23 -12.02 3.70
CA ASN A 83 7.41 -13.14 4.11
C ASN A 83 5.92 -12.79 4.13
N ALA A 84 5.19 -13.31 3.14
CA ALA A 84 3.78 -12.98 2.95
C ALA A 84 2.89 -13.39 4.13
N ASP A 85 3.17 -14.54 4.75
CA ASP A 85 2.41 -15.00 5.91
C ASP A 85 2.62 -14.07 7.12
N THR A 86 3.85 -13.64 7.36
CA THR A 86 4.17 -12.70 8.42
C THR A 86 3.50 -11.34 8.18
N LEU A 87 3.62 -10.79 6.97
CA LEU A 87 3.16 -9.43 6.66
C LEU A 87 1.65 -9.30 6.52
N TYR A 88 0.99 -10.29 5.91
CA TYR A 88 -0.42 -10.19 5.53
C TYR A 88 -1.36 -11.07 6.37
N ARG A 89 -0.81 -11.87 7.30
CA ARG A 89 -1.59 -12.66 8.25
C ARG A 89 -1.14 -12.42 9.71
N LEU A 90 0.09 -12.77 10.06
CA LEU A 90 0.53 -12.76 11.46
C LEU A 90 0.55 -11.35 12.07
N ILE A 91 1.14 -10.36 11.39
CA ILE A 91 1.17 -8.99 11.86
C ILE A 91 -0.24 -8.39 11.92
N PRO A 92 -1.03 -8.36 10.82
CA PRO A 92 -2.32 -7.68 10.82
C PRO A 92 -3.43 -8.38 11.61
N GLU A 93 -3.26 -9.65 12.00
CA GLU A 93 -4.26 -10.38 12.78
C GLU A 93 -3.89 -10.50 14.26
N ARG A 94 -2.59 -10.56 14.60
CA ARG A 94 -2.15 -10.92 15.95
C ARG A 94 -1.14 -9.97 16.57
N LEU A 95 -0.07 -9.60 15.85
CA LEU A 95 1.04 -8.85 16.45
C LEU A 95 0.74 -7.34 16.50
N ASN A 96 0.14 -6.81 15.45
CA ASN A 96 -0.25 -5.41 15.33
C ASN A 96 -1.53 -5.30 14.49
N PRO A 97 -2.70 -5.66 15.07
CA PRO A 97 -3.94 -5.75 14.32
C PRO A 97 -4.40 -4.41 13.76
N TYR A 98 -5.03 -4.44 12.58
CA TYR A 98 -5.73 -3.27 12.07
C TYR A 98 -6.99 -2.95 12.88
N ASP A 99 -7.26 -1.66 13.08
CA ASP A 99 -8.58 -1.22 13.53
C ASP A 99 -9.57 -1.24 12.36
N HIS A 100 -10.14 -2.42 12.13
CA HIS A 100 -11.11 -2.65 11.07
C HIS A 100 -12.34 -1.76 11.22
N LYS A 101 -12.79 -1.48 12.46
CA LYS A 101 -13.99 -0.65 12.72
C LYS A 101 -13.76 0.79 12.25
N THR A 102 -12.57 1.33 12.53
CA THR A 102 -12.19 2.67 12.08
C THR A 102 -11.99 2.71 10.58
N PHE A 103 -11.35 1.71 9.97
CA PHE A 103 -11.22 1.62 8.52
C PHE A 103 -12.58 1.64 7.81
N TYR A 104 -13.57 0.88 8.30
CA TYR A 104 -14.92 0.86 7.74
C TYR A 104 -15.65 2.21 7.78
N LYS A 105 -15.29 3.09 8.71
CA LYS A 105 -15.89 4.44 8.81
C LYS A 105 -15.31 5.42 7.81
N TYR A 106 -14.23 5.05 7.10
CA TYR A 106 -13.66 5.93 6.09
C TYR A 106 -14.63 6.14 4.92
N ALA A 107 -15.11 7.38 4.78
CA ALA A 107 -16.14 7.73 3.79
C ALA A 107 -15.59 7.86 2.35
N GLY A 108 -14.27 7.91 2.19
CA GLY A 108 -13.61 8.05 0.90
C GLY A 108 -13.42 6.72 0.16
N LYS A 109 -12.52 6.72 -0.80
CA LYS A 109 -12.22 5.56 -1.63
C LYS A 109 -10.75 5.16 -1.45
N ALA A 110 -10.49 3.88 -1.18
CA ALA A 110 -9.14 3.31 -1.06
C ALA A 110 -8.90 2.31 -2.19
N TYR A 111 -7.72 2.40 -2.82
CA TYR A 111 -7.32 1.52 -3.92
C TYR A 111 -5.90 1.01 -3.73
N SER A 112 -5.73 -0.28 -3.95
CA SER A 112 -4.42 -0.91 -4.14
C SER A 112 -4.11 -0.94 -5.63
N VAL A 113 -2.98 -0.40 -6.03
CA VAL A 113 -2.56 -0.34 -7.44
C VAL A 113 -1.68 -1.55 -7.73
N VAL A 114 -1.99 -2.26 -8.79
CA VAL A 114 -1.34 -3.52 -9.19
C VAL A 114 -1.12 -3.55 -10.69
N THR A 115 -0.23 -4.43 -11.16
CA THR A 115 -0.16 -4.81 -12.57
C THR A 115 -0.86 -6.14 -12.78
N ASN A 116 -1.82 -6.17 -13.69
CA ASN A 116 -2.37 -7.41 -14.22
C ASN A 116 -1.34 -8.05 -15.15
N ILE A 117 -0.79 -9.21 -14.77
CA ILE A 117 0.30 -9.88 -15.52
C ILE A 117 -0.20 -10.40 -16.87
N ASP A 118 -1.47 -10.77 -16.95
CA ASP A 118 -2.05 -11.35 -18.16
C ASP A 118 -2.20 -10.28 -19.27
N THR A 119 -2.35 -9.00 -18.89
CA THR A 119 -2.54 -7.87 -19.84
C THR A 119 -1.39 -6.89 -19.89
N GLY A 120 -0.49 -6.91 -18.88
CA GLY A 120 0.57 -5.92 -18.70
C GLY A 120 0.07 -4.53 -18.27
N LYS A 121 -1.22 -4.39 -17.91
CA LYS A 121 -1.83 -3.09 -17.59
C LYS A 121 -2.00 -2.87 -16.09
N PRO A 122 -1.92 -1.60 -15.64
CA PRO A 122 -2.23 -1.24 -14.26
C PRO A 122 -3.73 -1.40 -13.99
N GLU A 123 -4.05 -1.88 -12.78
CA GLU A 123 -5.40 -1.98 -12.28
C GLU A 123 -5.50 -1.41 -10.86
N TYR A 124 -6.68 -0.86 -10.54
CA TYR A 124 -6.96 -0.18 -9.27
C TYR A 124 -7.97 -1.01 -8.48
N LEU A 125 -7.45 -1.88 -7.63
CA LEU A 125 -8.28 -2.81 -6.86
C LEU A 125 -8.86 -2.11 -5.63
N ARG A 126 -10.18 -1.92 -5.62
CA ARG A 126 -10.88 -1.27 -4.49
C ARG A 126 -10.71 -2.06 -3.19
N ILE A 127 -10.32 -1.35 -2.11
CA ILE A 127 -10.25 -1.88 -0.75
C ILE A 127 -11.47 -1.38 0.03
N LYS A 128 -12.31 -2.30 0.46
CA LYS A 128 -13.51 -2.03 1.26
C LYS A 128 -13.45 -2.69 2.63
N ASP A 129 -12.80 -3.83 2.70
CA ASP A 129 -12.70 -4.68 3.89
C ASP A 129 -11.27 -5.21 4.01
N LEU A 130 -10.52 -4.75 5.02
CA LEU A 130 -9.12 -5.15 5.18
C LEU A 130 -8.95 -6.67 5.38
N LYS A 131 -9.91 -7.37 5.95
CA LYS A 131 -9.81 -8.83 6.11
C LYS A 131 -9.99 -9.56 4.80
N LYS A 132 -10.97 -9.15 4.00
CA LYS A 132 -11.28 -9.79 2.71
C LYS A 132 -10.32 -9.35 1.61
N ASP A 133 -9.91 -8.08 1.64
CA ASP A 133 -9.14 -7.44 0.60
C ASP A 133 -7.63 -7.45 0.84
N ILE A 134 -7.14 -8.09 1.93
CA ILE A 134 -5.71 -8.12 2.27
C ILE A 134 -4.86 -8.72 1.13
N THR A 135 -5.41 -9.64 0.38
CA THR A 135 -4.78 -10.25 -0.80
C THR A 135 -4.49 -9.22 -1.88
N LYS A 136 -5.34 -8.20 -2.04
CA LYS A 136 -5.13 -7.09 -2.98
C LYS A 136 -3.96 -6.21 -2.56
N ILE A 137 -3.77 -6.01 -1.25
CA ILE A 137 -2.60 -5.29 -0.71
C ILE A 137 -1.34 -6.11 -0.96
N ARG A 138 -1.38 -7.43 -0.69
CA ARG A 138 -0.27 -8.34 -0.99
C ARG A 138 0.08 -8.31 -2.48
N ALA A 139 -0.88 -8.31 -3.39
CA ALA A 139 -0.64 -8.26 -4.83
C ALA A 139 0.17 -7.03 -5.22
N SER A 140 -0.20 -5.85 -4.71
CA SER A 140 0.53 -4.60 -4.94
C SER A 140 1.98 -4.64 -4.41
N ALA A 141 2.26 -5.41 -3.38
CA ALA A 141 3.59 -5.51 -2.79
C ALA A 141 4.38 -6.76 -3.22
N SER A 142 3.86 -7.56 -4.15
CA SER A 142 4.52 -8.75 -4.68
C SER A 142 5.51 -8.36 -5.76
N LEU A 143 6.80 -8.26 -5.38
CA LEU A 143 7.90 -7.88 -6.26
C LEU A 143 8.15 -8.92 -7.35
N PRO A 144 8.25 -8.52 -8.63
CA PRO A 144 8.64 -9.45 -9.70
C PRO A 144 9.96 -10.16 -9.36
N LEU A 145 10.08 -11.44 -9.72
CA LEU A 145 11.24 -12.32 -9.54
C LEU A 145 11.52 -12.76 -8.10
N ILE A 146 11.17 -11.96 -7.09
CA ILE A 146 11.48 -12.25 -5.66
C ILE A 146 10.24 -12.38 -4.78
N SER A 147 9.06 -12.44 -5.40
CA SER A 147 7.80 -12.77 -4.74
C SER A 147 6.90 -13.57 -5.68
N ARG A 148 6.03 -14.37 -5.10
CA ARG A 148 5.02 -15.11 -5.87
C ARG A 148 3.95 -14.17 -6.40
N ASN A 149 3.52 -14.40 -7.64
CA ASN A 149 2.35 -13.73 -8.18
C ASN A 149 1.11 -14.05 -7.35
N VAL A 150 0.20 -13.10 -7.28
CA VAL A 150 -1.03 -13.24 -6.50
C VAL A 150 -2.21 -13.40 -7.44
N LYS A 151 -2.97 -14.49 -7.27
CA LYS A 151 -4.17 -14.75 -8.06
C LYS A 151 -5.39 -14.18 -7.37
N ILE A 152 -6.16 -13.33 -8.08
CA ILE A 152 -7.41 -12.72 -7.60
C ILE A 152 -8.43 -12.83 -8.75
N ASP A 153 -9.58 -13.41 -8.48
CA ASP A 153 -10.70 -13.56 -9.43
C ASP A 153 -10.28 -14.16 -10.80
N GLY A 154 -9.31 -15.08 -10.78
CA GLY A 154 -8.83 -15.77 -11.99
C GLY A 154 -7.63 -15.12 -12.67
N HIS A 155 -7.30 -13.87 -12.39
CA HIS A 155 -6.18 -13.12 -12.95
C HIS A 155 -4.95 -13.13 -12.04
N ASN A 156 -3.77 -13.02 -12.64
CA ASN A 156 -2.50 -12.93 -11.92
C ASN A 156 -2.04 -11.49 -11.79
N TYR A 157 -1.62 -11.12 -10.57
CA TYR A 157 -1.19 -9.76 -10.23
C TYR A 157 0.17 -9.75 -9.55
N ASN A 158 0.92 -8.66 -9.77
CA ASN A 158 2.12 -8.34 -9.02
C ASN A 158 2.24 -6.82 -8.78
N LEU A 159 3.37 -6.40 -8.20
CA LEU A 159 3.72 -5.00 -8.01
C LEU A 159 3.65 -4.24 -9.35
N CYS A 160 3.05 -3.08 -9.33
CA CYS A 160 3.19 -2.11 -10.41
C CYS A 160 4.64 -1.59 -10.41
N SER A 161 5.48 -2.14 -11.30
CA SER A 161 6.92 -1.90 -11.32
C SER A 161 7.32 -0.65 -12.09
N ASP A 162 6.42 -0.10 -12.89
CA ASP A 162 6.70 1.06 -13.72
C ASP A 162 5.71 2.18 -13.39
N THR A 163 6.19 3.19 -12.67
CA THR A 163 5.39 4.35 -12.29
C THR A 163 4.92 5.15 -13.51
N ALA A 164 5.60 5.01 -14.66
CA ALA A 164 5.22 5.67 -15.91
C ALA A 164 3.98 5.04 -16.56
N ASP A 165 3.79 3.72 -16.43
CA ASP A 165 2.63 3.00 -16.99
C ASP A 165 1.47 2.82 -16.00
N CYS A 166 1.71 3.03 -14.71
CA CYS A 166 0.65 3.11 -13.73
C CYS A 166 -0.09 4.44 -13.84
N GLY A 167 -0.96 4.62 -14.78
CA GLY A 167 -1.74 5.80 -15.20
C GLY A 167 -2.02 6.94 -14.19
N THR A 168 -1.61 6.77 -12.94
CA THR A 168 -1.57 7.83 -11.92
C THR A 168 -0.32 8.72 -12.07
N ALA A 169 0.77 8.20 -12.68
CA ALA A 169 2.00 8.96 -12.84
C ALA A 169 2.00 9.82 -14.11
N SER A 170 1.37 9.36 -15.21
CA SER A 170 1.28 10.17 -16.43
C SER A 170 0.45 11.45 -16.24
N ASP A 171 -0.57 11.39 -15.40
CA ASP A 171 -1.37 12.57 -15.03
C ASP A 171 -0.66 13.45 -13.98
N LEU A 172 0.39 12.94 -13.34
CA LEU A 172 1.14 13.58 -12.26
C LEU A 172 2.53 14.06 -12.67
N GLN A 173 3.03 13.70 -13.85
CA GLN A 173 4.35 14.12 -14.35
C GLN A 173 4.53 15.64 -14.50
N SER A 174 3.47 16.42 -14.34
CA SER A 174 3.57 17.88 -14.30
C SER A 174 4.06 18.43 -12.95
N LEU A 175 4.16 17.61 -11.91
CA LEU A 175 4.67 17.98 -10.59
C LEU A 175 5.92 17.16 -10.27
N HIS A 176 7.10 17.64 -10.70
CA HIS A 176 8.42 17.11 -10.36
C HIS A 176 8.69 17.25 -8.86
N ILE A 177 8.16 16.35 -8.05
CA ILE A 177 8.56 16.20 -6.66
C ILE A 177 8.95 14.73 -6.46
N HIS A 178 10.24 14.48 -6.28
CA HIS A 178 10.78 13.19 -5.83
C HIS A 178 10.39 12.96 -4.35
N LEU A 179 9.13 12.64 -4.13
CA LEU A 179 8.61 12.24 -2.83
C LEU A 179 7.97 10.88 -3.01
N ASP A 180 8.19 9.98 -2.06
CA ASP A 180 7.50 8.68 -1.99
C ASP A 180 5.97 8.84 -1.76
N MET A 181 5.45 10.04 -2.02
CA MET A 181 4.05 10.43 -1.84
C MET A 181 3.69 11.60 -2.76
N PHE A 182 2.58 11.46 -3.49
CA PHE A 182 2.00 12.50 -4.34
C PHE A 182 0.62 12.90 -3.84
N LEU A 183 0.38 14.20 -3.79
CA LEU A 183 -0.93 14.78 -3.53
C LEU A 183 -1.53 15.31 -4.83
N VAL A 184 -2.61 14.69 -5.31
CA VAL A 184 -3.35 15.16 -6.48
C VAL A 184 -4.55 15.97 -6.03
N LEU A 185 -4.48 17.25 -6.25
CA LEU A 185 -5.61 18.17 -6.03
C LEU A 185 -6.56 18.08 -7.23
N ASN A 186 -7.78 17.63 -7.02
CA ASN A 186 -8.81 17.66 -8.04
C ASN A 186 -9.31 19.12 -8.18
N LYS A 187 -8.87 19.85 -9.21
CA LYS A 187 -9.50 21.10 -9.59
C LYS A 187 -10.88 20.77 -10.13
N GLN A 188 -11.91 20.93 -9.31
CA GLN A 188 -13.26 21.07 -9.84
C GLN A 188 -13.28 22.34 -10.68
N HIS A 189 -13.41 22.20 -11.98
CA HIS A 189 -13.82 23.31 -12.84
C HIS A 189 -15.19 23.80 -12.35
N ARG A 190 -15.23 25.05 -11.90
CA ARG A 190 -16.47 25.79 -11.74
C ARG A 190 -17.09 26.07 -13.10
#